data_1a093a426509858671f25afb4234a911
#
_entry.id   1a093a426509858671f25afb4234a911
#
_cell.length_a   1.000
_cell.length_b   1.000
_cell.length_c   1.000
_cell.angle_alpha   90.00
_cell.angle_beta   90.00
_cell.angle_gamma   90.00
#
_symmetry.space_group_name_H-M   'P 1'
#
loop_
_entity.id
_entity.type
_entity.pdbx_description
1 polymer ?
#
loop_
_entity_poly.entity_id
_entity_poly.type
_entity_poly.pdbx_seq_one_letter_code
_entity_poly.pdbx_strand_id
1 'polypeptide(L)'
;MHSAFVPFRSSQVHYTYTGSGNNLLICLHGYGESGAGFLFLEPYLRDYTIIGIDMPFHGKTQWKEGLEFTVEELIQIIENILAHHNAAGASFTLVGFSMGGRIALHLLQLIPHRIKKIVLLAPDGLKENFWYWLATQTRLGNLLFRYTMKYPQWLFISMRIAKSIGIINKSIFKFAYHYIHDQSQRSMLYLRWTGMRRFRPALKQVKEVVRQHAIPVHLIFGAHDRIIRSVLGEKFRRGIESFCTLHTANTGHQVLQPRNAQLIADVLQEPDAL
;
A
#
# COMPACT_ATOMS: atom_id res chain seq x y z
N MET A 1 -0.82 12.67 -18.80
CA MET A 1 -1.53 12.29 -17.56
C MET A 1 -3.02 12.28 -17.83
N HIS A 2 -3.67 11.14 -17.59
CA HIS A 2 -5.10 10.94 -17.77
C HIS A 2 -5.71 10.43 -16.47
N SER A 3 -7.03 10.59 -16.30
CA SER A 3 -7.77 10.00 -15.19
C SER A 3 -9.12 9.49 -15.67
N ALA A 4 -9.56 8.40 -15.08
CA ALA A 4 -10.84 7.78 -15.44
C ALA A 4 -11.49 7.14 -14.20
N PHE A 5 -12.72 6.74 -14.37
CA PHE A 5 -13.47 5.96 -13.39
C PHE A 5 -13.90 4.64 -14.02
N VAL A 6 -13.85 3.58 -13.23
CA VAL A 6 -14.52 2.32 -13.57
C VAL A 6 -15.63 2.04 -12.58
N PRO A 7 -16.79 1.58 -13.05
CA PRO A 7 -17.89 1.18 -12.18
C PRO A 7 -17.52 -0.11 -11.43
N PHE A 8 -17.87 -0.15 -10.16
CA PHE A 8 -17.80 -1.35 -9.35
C PHE A 8 -19.03 -1.39 -8.43
N ARG A 9 -20.03 -2.21 -8.75
CA ARG A 9 -21.35 -2.25 -8.09
C ARG A 9 -21.97 -0.82 -8.02
N SER A 10 -22.18 -0.28 -6.80
CA SER A 10 -22.69 1.08 -6.59
C SER A 10 -21.60 2.15 -6.51
N SER A 11 -20.35 1.75 -6.56
CA SER A 11 -19.16 2.60 -6.44
C SER A 11 -18.61 3.03 -7.79
N GLN A 12 -17.82 4.13 -7.78
CA GLN A 12 -17.00 4.59 -8.89
C GLN A 12 -15.54 4.62 -8.43
N VAL A 13 -14.72 3.70 -8.93
CA VAL A 13 -13.31 3.63 -8.59
C VAL A 13 -12.52 4.49 -9.55
N HIS A 14 -11.84 5.49 -8.98
CA HIS A 14 -10.97 6.38 -9.74
C HIS A 14 -9.59 5.75 -9.91
N TYR A 15 -9.00 5.96 -11.08
CA TYR A 15 -7.61 5.67 -11.33
C TYR A 15 -6.99 6.72 -12.25
N THR A 16 -5.69 6.86 -12.18
CA THR A 16 -4.91 7.71 -13.07
C THR A 16 -3.98 6.85 -13.90
N TYR A 17 -3.71 7.29 -15.13
CA TYR A 17 -2.79 6.56 -16.00
C TYR A 17 -1.98 7.49 -16.89
N THR A 18 -0.85 6.98 -17.36
CA THR A 18 0.03 7.65 -18.31
C THR A 18 0.87 6.61 -19.06
N GLY A 19 1.49 7.04 -20.16
CA GLY A 19 2.23 6.15 -21.04
C GLY A 19 1.32 5.37 -21.99
N SER A 20 1.92 4.75 -23.00
CA SER A 20 1.24 3.94 -24.04
C SER A 20 2.06 2.68 -24.40
N GLY A 21 2.96 2.28 -23.51
CA GLY A 21 3.77 1.09 -23.69
C GLY A 21 3.00 -0.20 -23.45
N ASN A 22 3.52 -1.29 -23.97
CA ASN A 22 2.87 -2.62 -23.90
C ASN A 22 3.00 -3.28 -22.51
N ASN A 23 3.93 -2.81 -21.67
CA ASN A 23 4.09 -3.32 -20.32
C ASN A 23 3.13 -2.63 -19.37
N LEU A 24 2.26 -3.39 -18.73
CA LEU A 24 1.30 -2.86 -17.76
C LEU A 24 1.93 -2.77 -16.38
N LEU A 25 1.82 -1.59 -15.74
CA LEU A 25 2.29 -1.34 -14.38
C LEU A 25 1.11 -0.94 -13.50
N ILE A 26 0.66 -1.84 -12.64
CA ILE A 26 -0.39 -1.57 -11.66
C ILE A 26 0.24 -1.05 -10.39
N CYS A 27 -0.17 0.14 -9.95
CA CYS A 27 0.42 0.86 -8.83
C CYS A 27 -0.58 1.06 -7.70
N LEU A 28 -0.17 0.66 -6.49
CA LEU A 28 -0.96 0.72 -5.26
C LEU A 28 -0.29 1.66 -4.25
N HIS A 29 -0.96 2.75 -3.93
CA HIS A 29 -0.41 3.85 -3.13
C HIS A 29 -0.39 3.59 -1.62
N GLY A 30 0.31 4.45 -0.88
CA GLY A 30 0.39 4.46 0.58
C GLY A 30 -0.85 5.07 1.25
N TYR A 31 -0.87 5.00 2.58
CA TYR A 31 -1.95 5.60 3.39
C TYR A 31 -2.05 7.11 3.15
N GLY A 32 -3.24 7.58 2.83
CA GLY A 32 -3.52 9.01 2.63
C GLY A 32 -3.08 9.58 1.29
N GLU A 33 -2.54 8.76 0.40
CA GLU A 33 -2.09 9.13 -0.94
C GLU A 33 -3.11 8.79 -2.03
N SER A 34 -2.69 8.86 -3.29
CA SER A 34 -3.49 8.52 -4.46
C SER A 34 -2.64 7.84 -5.53
N GLY A 35 -3.28 7.20 -6.50
CA GLY A 35 -2.63 6.57 -7.64
C GLY A 35 -1.79 7.54 -8.49
N ALA A 36 -2.14 8.82 -8.51
CA ALA A 36 -1.37 9.85 -9.21
C ALA A 36 0.08 9.99 -8.71
N GLY A 37 0.37 9.55 -7.48
CA GLY A 37 1.71 9.57 -6.89
C GLY A 37 2.77 8.78 -7.65
N PHE A 38 2.39 7.90 -8.58
CA PHE A 38 3.33 7.12 -9.39
C PHE A 38 3.63 7.71 -10.77
N LEU A 39 2.84 8.67 -11.23
CA LEU A 39 2.91 9.14 -12.62
C LEU A 39 4.20 9.88 -12.97
N PHE A 40 4.96 10.34 -11.99
CA PHE A 40 6.28 10.94 -12.21
C PHE A 40 7.31 9.95 -12.77
N LEU A 41 7.01 8.64 -12.75
CA LEU A 41 7.86 7.60 -13.33
C LEU A 41 7.77 7.53 -14.86
N GLU A 42 6.76 8.14 -15.48
CA GLU A 42 6.50 8.04 -16.92
C GLU A 42 7.71 8.43 -17.80
N PRO A 43 8.48 9.50 -17.54
CA PRO A 43 9.65 9.84 -18.37
C PRO A 43 10.74 8.78 -18.36
N TYR A 44 10.77 7.92 -17.33
CA TYR A 44 11.77 6.86 -17.12
C TYR A 44 11.28 5.48 -17.61
N LEU A 45 9.99 5.32 -17.86
CA LEU A 45 9.32 4.04 -18.15
C LEU A 45 8.51 4.13 -19.46
N ARG A 46 9.18 4.46 -20.56
CA ARG A 46 8.51 4.73 -21.85
C ARG A 46 7.78 3.50 -22.44
N ASP A 47 8.24 2.30 -22.13
CA ASP A 47 7.65 1.04 -22.61
C ASP A 47 6.51 0.55 -21.70
N TYR A 48 6.10 1.37 -20.73
CA TYR A 48 5.05 1.04 -19.77
C TYR A 48 3.79 1.89 -19.96
N THR A 49 2.66 1.28 -19.68
CA THR A 49 1.41 1.97 -19.33
C THR A 49 1.27 1.90 -17.81
N ILE A 50 1.43 3.03 -17.14
CA ILE A 50 1.40 3.16 -15.68
C ILE A 50 -0.04 3.45 -15.26
N ILE A 51 -0.60 2.61 -14.39
CA ILE A 51 -1.98 2.70 -13.89
C ILE A 51 -1.96 2.78 -12.37
N GLY A 52 -2.25 3.94 -11.80
CA GLY A 52 -2.33 4.14 -10.36
C GLY A 52 -3.77 4.14 -9.88
N ILE A 53 -4.15 3.19 -9.03
CA ILE A 53 -5.52 3.00 -8.55
C ILE A 53 -5.72 3.75 -7.24
N ASP A 54 -6.78 4.55 -7.13
CA ASP A 54 -7.20 5.16 -5.86
C ASP A 54 -8.01 4.14 -5.05
N MET A 55 -7.43 3.67 -3.95
CA MET A 55 -8.10 2.72 -3.05
C MET A 55 -9.37 3.33 -2.41
N PRO A 56 -10.32 2.52 -1.91
CA PRO A 56 -11.47 3.03 -1.15
C PRO A 56 -11.06 4.02 -0.06
N PHE A 57 -11.80 5.11 0.09
CA PHE A 57 -11.55 6.23 1.01
C PHE A 57 -10.28 7.04 0.73
N HIS A 58 -9.71 6.90 -0.47
CA HIS A 58 -8.54 7.66 -0.91
C HIS A 58 -8.80 8.31 -2.28
N GLY A 59 -8.02 9.35 -2.59
CA GLY A 59 -8.06 10.04 -3.86
C GLY A 59 -9.47 10.51 -4.23
N LYS A 60 -9.90 10.17 -5.43
CA LYS A 60 -11.24 10.52 -5.98
C LYS A 60 -12.21 9.33 -6.02
N THR A 61 -11.84 8.17 -5.51
CA THR A 61 -12.72 6.99 -5.49
C THR A 61 -13.96 7.25 -4.64
N GLN A 62 -15.13 7.02 -5.21
CA GLN A 62 -16.44 7.14 -4.58
C GLN A 62 -16.89 5.74 -4.12
N TRP A 63 -16.42 5.32 -2.94
CA TRP A 63 -16.70 4.01 -2.41
C TRP A 63 -18.00 3.96 -1.62
N LYS A 64 -18.91 3.06 -1.97
CA LYS A 64 -20.25 2.92 -1.38
C LYS A 64 -20.54 1.50 -0.85
N GLU A 65 -19.58 0.57 -0.96
CA GLU A 65 -19.76 -0.84 -0.59
C GLU A 65 -19.50 -1.11 0.91
N GLY A 66 -19.48 -0.06 1.74
CA GLY A 66 -19.28 -0.19 3.20
C GLY A 66 -17.81 -0.20 3.61
N LEU A 67 -17.55 -0.80 4.79
CA LEU A 67 -16.22 -0.77 5.43
C LEU A 67 -15.37 -2.02 5.16
N GLU A 68 -15.87 -2.98 4.41
CA GLU A 68 -15.11 -4.18 4.07
C GLU A 68 -14.71 -4.13 2.60
N PHE A 69 -13.43 -3.93 2.38
CA PHE A 69 -12.84 -4.04 1.06
C PHE A 69 -11.94 -5.27 1.03
N THR A 70 -12.18 -6.16 0.09
CA THR A 70 -11.50 -7.45 -0.01
C THR A 70 -10.54 -7.49 -1.19
N VAL A 71 -9.66 -8.48 -1.19
CA VAL A 71 -8.72 -8.67 -2.29
C VAL A 71 -9.42 -9.15 -3.56
N GLU A 72 -10.49 -9.93 -3.44
CA GLU A 72 -11.33 -10.38 -4.56
C GLU A 72 -12.00 -9.19 -5.24
N GLU A 73 -12.48 -8.22 -4.48
CA GLU A 73 -13.04 -6.97 -5.00
C GLU A 73 -11.97 -6.15 -5.73
N LEU A 74 -10.76 -6.07 -5.17
CA LEU A 74 -9.63 -5.40 -5.84
C LEU A 74 -9.26 -6.11 -7.16
N ILE A 75 -9.25 -7.44 -7.19
CA ILE A 75 -9.02 -8.21 -8.43
C ILE A 75 -10.04 -7.84 -9.48
N GLN A 76 -11.34 -7.81 -9.15
CA GLN A 76 -12.40 -7.41 -10.07
C GLN A 76 -12.22 -5.97 -10.58
N ILE A 77 -11.83 -5.06 -9.70
CA ILE A 77 -11.55 -3.65 -10.07
C ILE A 77 -10.37 -3.59 -11.05
N ILE A 78 -9.28 -4.33 -10.80
CA ILE A 78 -8.14 -4.40 -11.70
C ILE A 78 -8.57 -4.96 -13.06
N GLU A 79 -9.37 -6.03 -13.10
CA GLU A 79 -9.87 -6.59 -14.34
C GLU A 79 -10.74 -5.59 -15.13
N ASN A 80 -11.61 -4.84 -14.45
CA ASN A 80 -12.42 -3.80 -15.07
C ASN A 80 -11.54 -2.67 -15.67
N ILE A 81 -10.48 -2.28 -14.96
CA ILE A 81 -9.52 -1.28 -15.46
C ILE A 81 -8.77 -1.83 -16.66
N LEU A 82 -8.27 -3.07 -16.61
CA LEU A 82 -7.56 -3.69 -17.72
C LEU A 82 -8.46 -3.86 -18.95
N ALA A 83 -9.72 -4.22 -18.76
CA ALA A 83 -10.70 -4.29 -19.85
C ALA A 83 -10.92 -2.92 -20.50
N HIS A 84 -10.95 -1.84 -19.71
CA HIS A 84 -11.05 -0.46 -20.21
C HIS A 84 -9.81 -0.06 -21.05
N HIS A 85 -8.66 -0.69 -20.83
CA HIS A 85 -7.44 -0.52 -21.64
C HIS A 85 -7.26 -1.57 -22.74
N ASN A 86 -8.30 -2.34 -23.09
CA ASN A 86 -8.25 -3.45 -24.04
C ASN A 86 -7.19 -4.52 -23.69
N ALA A 87 -6.92 -4.68 -22.39
CA ALA A 87 -5.90 -5.58 -21.84
C ALA A 87 -6.49 -6.62 -20.86
N ALA A 88 -7.76 -6.99 -21.07
CA ALA A 88 -8.43 -7.99 -20.24
C ALA A 88 -7.61 -9.29 -20.21
N GLY A 89 -7.42 -9.86 -19.02
CA GLY A 89 -6.64 -11.09 -18.85
C GLY A 89 -5.12 -10.93 -18.95
N ALA A 90 -4.58 -9.75 -19.26
CA ALA A 90 -3.14 -9.54 -19.39
C ALA A 90 -2.40 -9.63 -18.04
N SER A 91 -1.18 -10.16 -18.07
CA SER A 91 -0.28 -10.10 -16.91
C SER A 91 0.37 -8.72 -16.80
N PHE A 92 0.70 -8.32 -15.57
CA PHE A 92 1.21 -6.99 -15.27
C PHE A 92 2.35 -7.03 -14.23
N THR A 93 3.14 -5.99 -14.20
CA THR A 93 4.06 -5.69 -13.09
C THR A 93 3.28 -4.97 -12.00
N LEU A 94 3.50 -5.34 -10.74
CA LEU A 94 2.80 -4.79 -9.59
C LEU A 94 3.74 -3.94 -8.74
N VAL A 95 3.36 -2.69 -8.46
CA VAL A 95 4.11 -1.81 -7.54
C VAL A 95 3.24 -1.46 -6.35
N GLY A 96 3.79 -1.60 -5.15
CA GLY A 96 3.11 -1.22 -3.93
C GLY A 96 3.97 -0.35 -3.01
N PHE A 97 3.46 0.82 -2.61
CA PHE A 97 4.11 1.68 -1.63
C PHE A 97 3.44 1.57 -0.27
N SER A 98 4.23 1.34 0.79
CA SER A 98 3.75 1.31 2.18
C SER A 98 2.51 0.41 2.35
N MET A 99 1.32 0.95 2.65
CA MET A 99 0.05 0.23 2.67
C MET A 99 -0.21 -0.55 1.37
N GLY A 100 0.08 0.07 0.22
CA GLY A 100 -0.01 -0.59 -1.09
C GLY A 100 0.90 -1.81 -1.21
N GLY A 101 2.03 -1.83 -0.52
CA GLY A 101 2.92 -3.00 -0.44
C GLY A 101 2.26 -4.19 0.26
N ARG A 102 1.53 -3.97 1.35
CA ARG A 102 0.74 -5.00 2.02
C ARG A 102 -0.35 -5.56 1.11
N ILE A 103 -1.04 -4.68 0.38
CA ILE A 103 -2.08 -5.05 -0.58
C ILE A 103 -1.46 -5.87 -1.73
N ALA A 104 -0.34 -5.42 -2.27
CA ALA A 104 0.39 -6.10 -3.34
C ALA A 104 0.85 -7.52 -2.95
N LEU A 105 1.37 -7.70 -1.74
CA LEU A 105 1.73 -9.02 -1.20
C LEU A 105 0.52 -9.96 -1.11
N HIS A 106 -0.66 -9.45 -0.78
CA HIS A 106 -1.87 -10.26 -0.73
C HIS A 106 -2.39 -10.62 -2.14
N LEU A 107 -2.33 -9.70 -3.10
CA LEU A 107 -2.63 -9.97 -4.50
C LEU A 107 -1.69 -11.06 -5.07
N LEU A 108 -0.37 -10.94 -4.81
CA LEU A 108 0.62 -11.92 -5.24
C LEU A 108 0.27 -13.34 -4.75
N GLN A 109 -0.25 -13.46 -3.54
CA GLN A 109 -0.64 -14.73 -2.97
C GLN A 109 -1.82 -15.39 -3.71
N LEU A 110 -2.74 -14.61 -4.28
CA LEU A 110 -3.99 -15.11 -4.86
C LEU A 110 -3.97 -15.21 -6.39
N ILE A 111 -3.28 -14.31 -7.07
CA ILE A 111 -3.20 -14.27 -8.54
C ILE A 111 -1.77 -14.27 -9.06
N PRO A 112 -0.89 -15.18 -8.61
CA PRO A 112 0.52 -15.18 -9.01
C PRO A 112 0.72 -15.28 -10.52
N HIS A 113 -0.13 -16.03 -11.22
CA HIS A 113 -0.09 -16.21 -12.67
C HIS A 113 -0.34 -14.93 -13.49
N ARG A 114 -0.85 -13.87 -12.85
CA ARG A 114 -1.09 -12.56 -13.45
C ARG A 114 0.06 -11.57 -13.19
N ILE A 115 0.94 -11.87 -12.25
CA ILE A 115 1.99 -10.96 -11.79
C ILE A 115 3.33 -11.40 -12.37
N LYS A 116 3.87 -10.60 -13.31
CA LYS A 116 5.19 -10.83 -13.90
C LYS A 116 6.32 -10.54 -12.91
N LYS A 117 6.19 -9.47 -12.16
CA LYS A 117 7.20 -8.93 -11.24
C LYS A 117 6.50 -8.08 -10.17
N ILE A 118 7.05 -8.03 -8.97
CA ILE A 118 6.55 -7.17 -7.91
C ILE A 118 7.66 -6.27 -7.35
N VAL A 119 7.40 -4.96 -7.28
CA VAL A 119 8.31 -3.97 -6.69
C VAL A 119 7.62 -3.33 -5.47
N LEU A 120 8.25 -3.43 -4.32
CA LEU A 120 7.70 -3.01 -3.05
C LEU A 120 8.53 -1.87 -2.45
N LEU A 121 7.92 -0.70 -2.34
CA LEU A 121 8.54 0.52 -1.83
C LEU A 121 8.18 0.68 -0.35
N ALA A 122 9.14 0.50 0.55
CA ALA A 122 8.94 0.52 2.01
C ALA A 122 7.64 -0.18 2.44
N PRO A 123 7.44 -1.48 2.08
CA PRO A 123 6.15 -2.14 2.17
C PRO A 123 5.71 -2.39 3.61
N ASP A 124 4.47 -2.02 3.94
CA ASP A 124 3.76 -2.55 5.11
C ASP A 124 3.42 -4.04 4.89
N GLY A 125 3.08 -4.75 5.98
CA GLY A 125 2.68 -6.16 5.92
C GLY A 125 3.81 -7.16 6.11
N LEU A 126 5.09 -6.73 6.15
CA LEU A 126 6.23 -7.59 6.49
C LEU A 126 6.33 -7.92 7.98
N LYS A 127 5.60 -7.17 8.81
CA LYS A 127 5.43 -7.40 10.24
C LYS A 127 4.05 -6.92 10.65
N GLU A 128 3.32 -7.75 11.39
CA GLU A 128 2.03 -7.32 11.94
C GLU A 128 2.24 -6.24 13.01
N ASN A 129 1.53 -5.12 12.85
CA ASN A 129 1.50 -4.06 13.87
C ASN A 129 0.41 -4.40 14.89
N PHE A 130 0.80 -4.64 16.14
CA PHE A 130 -0.11 -5.03 17.21
C PHE A 130 -1.27 -4.02 17.42
N TRP A 131 -1.00 -2.72 17.40
CA TRP A 131 -2.03 -1.70 17.59
C TRP A 131 -3.02 -1.64 16.42
N TYR A 132 -2.50 -1.79 15.19
CA TYR A 132 -3.34 -1.90 14.00
C TYR A 132 -4.21 -3.16 14.07
N TRP A 133 -3.61 -4.29 14.42
CA TRP A 133 -4.33 -5.55 14.60
C TRP A 133 -5.42 -5.42 15.66
N LEU A 134 -5.11 -4.92 16.85
CA LEU A 134 -6.06 -4.73 17.93
C LEU A 134 -7.22 -3.84 17.49
N ALA A 135 -6.93 -2.68 16.89
CA ALA A 135 -7.92 -1.69 16.47
C ALA A 135 -8.80 -2.16 15.30
N THR A 136 -8.32 -3.09 14.45
CA THR A 136 -9.04 -3.43 13.22
C THR A 136 -9.54 -4.87 13.18
N GLN A 137 -8.86 -5.83 13.84
CA GLN A 137 -9.18 -7.24 13.75
C GLN A 137 -10.06 -7.77 14.90
N THR A 138 -10.08 -7.08 16.04
CA THR A 138 -10.93 -7.47 17.16
C THR A 138 -12.22 -6.65 17.18
N ARG A 139 -13.36 -7.29 17.51
CA ARG A 139 -14.66 -6.58 17.58
C ARG A 139 -14.63 -5.46 18.61
N LEU A 140 -14.12 -5.73 19.82
CA LEU A 140 -14.05 -4.74 20.89
C LEU A 140 -13.05 -3.63 20.56
N GLY A 141 -11.87 -3.97 20.03
CA GLY A 141 -10.88 -2.99 19.62
C GLY A 141 -11.39 -2.06 18.51
N ASN A 142 -12.11 -2.61 17.52
CA ASN A 142 -12.68 -1.81 16.45
C ASN A 142 -13.83 -0.91 16.94
N LEU A 143 -14.65 -1.40 17.86
CA LEU A 143 -15.69 -0.59 18.51
C LEU A 143 -15.06 0.58 19.30
N LEU A 144 -14.05 0.28 20.11
CA LEU A 144 -13.29 1.30 20.85
C LEU A 144 -12.60 2.29 19.91
N PHE A 145 -11.99 1.80 18.85
CA PHE A 145 -11.38 2.65 17.82
C PHE A 145 -12.39 3.60 17.19
N ARG A 146 -13.56 3.07 16.76
CA ARG A 146 -14.66 3.87 16.24
C ARG A 146 -15.14 4.92 17.24
N TYR A 147 -15.35 4.52 18.50
CA TYR A 147 -15.77 5.42 19.57
C TYR A 147 -14.74 6.52 19.81
N THR A 148 -13.44 6.17 19.87
CA THR A 148 -12.35 7.11 20.05
C THR A 148 -12.27 8.12 18.92
N MET A 149 -12.44 7.68 17.66
CA MET A 149 -12.41 8.58 16.51
C MET A 149 -13.64 9.51 16.48
N LYS A 150 -14.77 9.08 17.02
CA LYS A 150 -15.96 9.92 17.16
C LYS A 150 -15.87 10.89 18.36
N TYR A 151 -15.36 10.41 19.49
CA TYR A 151 -15.28 11.14 20.77
C TYR A 151 -13.86 11.10 21.34
N PRO A 152 -12.93 11.90 20.83
CA PRO A 152 -11.50 11.78 21.15
C PRO A 152 -11.11 12.39 22.52
N GLN A 153 -12.04 13.05 23.22
CA GLN A 153 -11.75 13.79 24.45
C GLN A 153 -11.11 12.90 25.53
N TRP A 154 -11.65 11.69 25.72
CA TRP A 154 -11.11 10.75 26.71
C TRP A 154 -9.66 10.35 26.40
N LEU A 155 -9.33 10.16 25.11
CA LEU A 155 -7.97 9.85 24.68
C LEU A 155 -7.03 11.03 24.97
N PHE A 156 -7.44 12.25 24.67
CA PHE A 156 -6.63 13.44 24.95
C PHE A 156 -6.40 13.64 26.46
N ILE A 157 -7.42 13.36 27.28
CA ILE A 157 -7.28 13.40 28.74
C ILE A 157 -6.26 12.35 29.20
N SER A 158 -6.44 11.10 28.76
CA SER A 158 -5.51 10.00 29.09
C SER A 158 -4.07 10.29 28.65
N MET A 159 -3.89 10.86 27.47
CA MET A 159 -2.57 11.24 26.97
C MET A 159 -1.95 12.40 27.74
N ARG A 160 -2.74 13.37 28.22
CA ARG A 160 -2.23 14.44 29.09
C ARG A 160 -1.75 13.88 30.42
N ILE A 161 -2.51 12.97 31.02
CA ILE A 161 -2.12 12.29 32.27
C ILE A 161 -0.83 11.48 32.02
N ALA A 162 -0.79 10.64 30.97
CA ALA A 162 0.38 9.85 30.64
C ALA A 162 1.64 10.71 30.38
N LYS A 163 1.45 11.91 29.80
CA LYS A 163 2.54 12.89 29.62
C LYS A 163 2.99 13.49 30.97
N SER A 164 2.05 13.82 31.89
CA SER A 164 2.40 14.40 33.17
C SER A 164 3.19 13.46 34.09
N ILE A 165 2.93 12.14 33.96
CA ILE A 165 3.65 11.10 34.71
C ILE A 165 4.84 10.50 33.90
N GLY A 166 5.22 11.12 32.79
CA GLY A 166 6.42 10.76 32.02
C GLY A 166 6.34 9.51 31.16
N ILE A 167 5.16 8.86 31.05
CA ILE A 167 4.97 7.65 30.21
C ILE A 167 5.10 7.97 28.73
N ILE A 168 4.61 9.12 28.28
CA ILE A 168 4.75 9.59 26.91
C ILE A 168 5.48 10.91 26.84
N ASN A 169 6.33 11.05 25.81
CA ASN A 169 7.07 12.29 25.60
C ASN A 169 6.23 13.33 24.81
N LYS A 170 6.73 14.58 24.80
CA LYS A 170 6.06 15.71 24.11
C LYS A 170 5.86 15.45 22.60
N SER A 171 6.80 14.74 21.95
CA SER A 171 6.74 14.46 20.52
C SER A 171 5.62 13.47 20.17
N ILE A 172 5.45 12.41 20.96
CA ILE A 172 4.37 11.44 20.79
C ILE A 172 3.01 12.13 21.01
N PHE A 173 2.89 12.96 22.05
CA PHE A 173 1.67 13.72 22.29
C PHE A 173 1.33 14.66 21.12
N LYS A 174 2.32 15.44 20.65
CA LYS A 174 2.14 16.39 19.53
C LYS A 174 1.76 15.66 18.24
N PHE A 175 2.40 14.53 17.95
CA PHE A 175 2.11 13.70 16.79
C PHE A 175 0.66 13.19 16.83
N ALA A 176 0.28 12.51 17.91
CA ALA A 176 -1.08 11.98 18.05
C ALA A 176 -2.13 13.08 18.02
N TYR A 177 -1.87 14.23 18.68
CA TYR A 177 -2.77 15.37 18.67
C TYR A 177 -2.98 15.91 17.25
N HIS A 178 -1.91 16.05 16.48
CA HIS A 178 -1.98 16.54 15.10
C HIS A 178 -2.89 15.68 14.21
N TYR A 179 -2.77 14.35 14.30
CA TYR A 179 -3.57 13.43 13.48
C TYR A 179 -4.99 13.17 13.99
N ILE A 180 -5.23 13.37 15.30
CA ILE A 180 -6.51 13.02 15.94
C ILE A 180 -7.35 14.28 16.27
N HIS A 181 -6.78 15.48 16.27
CA HIS A 181 -7.51 16.68 16.61
C HIS A 181 -8.59 17.04 15.58
N ASP A 182 -8.27 16.97 14.32
CA ASP A 182 -9.19 17.27 13.22
C ASP A 182 -10.21 16.14 13.01
N GLN A 183 -11.50 16.48 12.93
CA GLN A 183 -12.59 15.52 12.81
C GLN A 183 -12.56 14.77 11.46
N SER A 184 -12.24 15.46 10.38
CA SER A 184 -12.16 14.85 9.05
C SER A 184 -11.03 13.83 9.00
N GLN A 185 -9.84 14.21 9.50
CA GLN A 185 -8.67 13.31 9.59
C GLN A 185 -8.99 12.06 10.43
N ARG A 186 -9.64 12.20 11.58
CA ARG A 186 -10.05 11.06 12.40
C ARG A 186 -11.00 10.12 11.70
N SER A 187 -12.01 10.69 11.03
CA SER A 187 -13.00 9.90 10.29
C SER A 187 -12.31 9.10 9.18
N MET A 188 -11.42 9.74 8.42
CA MET A 188 -10.64 9.08 7.38
C MET A 188 -9.69 8.01 7.95
N LEU A 189 -9.07 8.25 9.11
CA LEU A 189 -8.23 7.25 9.77
C LEU A 189 -9.03 5.97 10.09
N TYR A 190 -10.22 6.11 10.67
CA TYR A 190 -11.08 4.98 10.96
C TYR A 190 -11.51 4.23 9.69
N LEU A 191 -12.00 4.96 8.68
CA LEU A 191 -12.48 4.38 7.42
C LEU A 191 -11.36 3.64 6.68
N ARG A 192 -10.19 4.25 6.54
CA ARG A 192 -9.04 3.70 5.83
C ARG A 192 -8.46 2.47 6.54
N TRP A 193 -8.26 2.54 7.85
CA TRP A 193 -7.71 1.41 8.60
C TRP A 193 -8.68 0.24 8.63
N THR A 194 -9.97 0.50 8.90
CA THR A 194 -10.99 -0.54 8.95
C THR A 194 -11.28 -1.10 7.56
N GLY A 195 -11.35 -0.24 6.54
CA GLY A 195 -11.58 -0.65 5.15
C GLY A 195 -10.49 -1.57 4.60
N MET A 196 -9.22 -1.28 4.95
CA MET A 196 -8.08 -2.09 4.46
C MET A 196 -7.71 -3.27 5.35
N ARG A 197 -8.51 -3.61 6.36
CA ARG A 197 -8.18 -4.64 7.37
C ARG A 197 -8.13 -6.07 6.82
N ARG A 198 -8.80 -6.33 5.69
CA ARG A 198 -8.83 -7.66 5.06
C ARG A 198 -7.54 -8.02 4.32
N PHE A 199 -6.72 -7.03 3.99
CA PHE A 199 -5.42 -7.27 3.34
C PHE A 199 -4.40 -7.76 4.37
N ARG A 200 -4.30 -9.07 4.52
CA ARG A 200 -3.41 -9.76 5.48
C ARG A 200 -2.62 -10.86 4.75
N PRO A 201 -1.49 -10.51 4.11
CA PRO A 201 -0.67 -11.50 3.42
C PRO A 201 -0.09 -12.51 4.42
N ALA A 202 -0.21 -13.78 4.11
CA ALA A 202 0.45 -14.87 4.83
C ALA A 202 1.87 -15.02 4.28
N LEU A 203 2.87 -14.40 4.91
CA LEU A 203 4.24 -14.30 4.36
C LEU A 203 4.89 -15.65 4.02
N LYS A 204 4.57 -16.72 4.74
CA LYS A 204 5.04 -18.07 4.39
C LYS A 204 4.50 -18.52 3.03
N GLN A 205 3.18 -18.35 2.81
CA GLN A 205 2.54 -18.67 1.54
C GLN A 205 3.01 -17.75 0.41
N VAL A 206 3.18 -16.45 0.69
CA VAL A 206 3.76 -15.51 -0.30
C VAL A 206 5.12 -16.00 -0.79
N LYS A 207 6.02 -16.40 0.11
CA LYS A 207 7.35 -16.95 -0.25
C LYS A 207 7.26 -18.25 -1.03
N GLU A 208 6.30 -19.09 -0.70
CA GLU A 208 6.05 -20.34 -1.43
C GLU A 208 5.59 -20.08 -2.86
N VAL A 209 4.64 -19.17 -3.02
CA VAL A 209 4.16 -18.69 -4.33
C VAL A 209 5.30 -18.07 -5.16
N VAL A 210 6.15 -17.24 -4.54
CA VAL A 210 7.33 -16.66 -5.20
C VAL A 210 8.25 -17.76 -5.76
N ARG A 211 8.55 -18.80 -4.97
CA ARG A 211 9.38 -19.92 -5.43
C ARG A 211 8.71 -20.76 -6.50
N GLN A 212 7.43 -21.09 -6.33
CA GLN A 212 6.67 -21.94 -7.27
C GLN A 212 6.51 -21.31 -8.64
N HIS A 213 6.30 -20.00 -8.68
CA HIS A 213 6.06 -19.25 -9.91
C HIS A 213 7.29 -18.47 -10.40
N ALA A 214 8.43 -18.59 -9.71
CA ALA A 214 9.68 -17.86 -9.99
C ALA A 214 9.46 -16.34 -10.19
N ILE A 215 8.60 -15.72 -9.36
CA ILE A 215 8.24 -14.30 -9.51
C ILE A 215 9.32 -13.42 -8.92
N PRO A 216 9.94 -12.50 -9.69
CA PRO A 216 10.90 -11.53 -9.18
C PRO A 216 10.25 -10.57 -8.18
N VAL A 217 10.89 -10.40 -7.02
CA VAL A 217 10.49 -9.50 -5.95
C VAL A 217 11.59 -8.50 -5.69
N HIS A 218 11.32 -7.23 -5.82
CA HIS A 218 12.28 -6.17 -5.54
C HIS A 218 11.77 -5.32 -4.38
N LEU A 219 12.62 -5.16 -3.37
CA LEU A 219 12.34 -4.36 -2.19
C LEU A 219 13.19 -3.09 -2.24
N ILE A 220 12.57 -1.92 -2.08
CA ILE A 220 13.28 -0.65 -1.96
C ILE A 220 12.91 0.00 -0.63
N PHE A 221 13.90 0.24 0.25
CA PHE A 221 13.69 0.90 1.54
C PHE A 221 14.43 2.24 1.61
N GLY A 222 13.91 3.15 2.42
CA GLY A 222 14.66 4.34 2.80
C GLY A 222 15.74 4.00 3.84
N ALA A 223 16.98 4.46 3.64
CA ALA A 223 18.09 4.27 4.57
C ALA A 223 17.79 4.82 5.98
N HIS A 224 16.97 5.87 6.03
CA HIS A 224 16.60 6.58 7.26
C HIS A 224 15.14 6.32 7.67
N ASP A 225 14.50 5.29 7.12
CA ASP A 225 13.12 4.93 7.46
C ASP A 225 13.01 4.44 8.89
N ARG A 226 12.27 5.19 9.73
CA ARG A 226 11.97 4.87 11.13
C ARG A 226 10.62 4.19 11.31
N ILE A 227 9.80 4.11 10.26
CA ILE A 227 8.47 3.51 10.26
C ILE A 227 8.57 2.05 9.83
N ILE A 228 9.13 1.80 8.65
CA ILE A 228 9.31 0.45 8.10
C ILE A 228 10.80 0.25 7.76
N ARG A 229 11.54 -0.31 8.70
CA ARG A 229 12.99 -0.47 8.59
C ARG A 229 13.36 -1.58 7.61
N SER A 230 14.45 -1.41 6.85
CA SER A 230 14.99 -2.37 5.88
C SER A 230 15.28 -3.77 6.45
N VAL A 231 15.56 -3.87 7.76
CA VAL A 231 15.74 -5.17 8.44
C VAL A 231 14.52 -6.09 8.30
N LEU A 232 13.32 -5.54 8.08
CA LEU A 232 12.12 -6.35 7.81
C LEU A 232 12.18 -6.96 6.41
N GLY A 233 12.70 -6.22 5.44
CA GLY A 233 12.98 -6.70 4.08
C GLY A 233 14.01 -7.82 4.08
N GLU A 234 15.11 -7.67 4.83
CA GLU A 234 16.12 -8.73 4.98
C GLU A 234 15.51 -10.01 5.58
N LYS A 235 14.65 -9.89 6.59
CA LYS A 235 13.94 -11.05 7.16
C LYS A 235 12.98 -11.69 6.16
N PHE A 236 12.29 -10.87 5.38
CA PHE A 236 11.39 -11.38 4.35
C PHE A 236 12.17 -12.10 3.24
N ARG A 237 13.28 -11.55 2.79
CA ARG A 237 14.13 -12.11 1.72
C ARG A 237 14.65 -13.51 2.04
N ARG A 238 14.88 -13.85 3.31
CA ARG A 238 15.41 -15.17 3.72
C ARG A 238 14.55 -16.32 3.19
N GLY A 239 15.20 -17.23 2.45
CA GLY A 239 14.60 -18.40 1.82
C GLY A 239 13.97 -18.16 0.46
N ILE A 240 14.09 -16.94 -0.08
CA ILE A 240 13.73 -16.57 -1.45
C ILE A 240 14.80 -15.67 -2.09
N GLU A 241 16.04 -15.76 -1.64
CA GLU A 241 17.15 -14.89 -2.05
C GLU A 241 17.37 -14.86 -3.56
N SER A 242 17.17 -16.00 -4.23
CA SER A 242 17.30 -16.11 -5.69
C SER A 242 16.24 -15.33 -6.47
N PHE A 243 15.13 -15.00 -5.83
CA PHE A 243 14.00 -14.29 -6.43
C PHE A 243 13.79 -12.90 -5.83
N CYS A 244 14.52 -12.54 -4.78
CA CYS A 244 14.24 -11.31 -4.04
C CYS A 244 15.51 -10.45 -3.88
N THR A 245 15.50 -9.26 -4.47
CA THR A 245 16.54 -8.24 -4.28
C THR A 245 16.13 -7.22 -3.23
N LEU A 246 17.09 -6.51 -2.65
CA LEU A 246 16.87 -5.42 -1.71
C LEU A 246 17.76 -4.23 -2.05
N HIS A 247 17.13 -3.10 -2.27
CA HIS A 247 17.76 -1.82 -2.61
C HIS A 247 17.49 -0.79 -1.51
N THR A 248 18.34 0.22 -1.43
CA THR A 248 18.23 1.28 -0.43
C THR A 248 18.32 2.65 -1.09
N ALA A 249 17.32 3.49 -0.84
CA ALA A 249 17.29 4.90 -1.24
C ALA A 249 17.74 5.81 -0.10
N ASN A 250 18.49 6.87 -0.39
CA ASN A 250 18.91 7.86 0.62
C ASN A 250 17.73 8.77 1.03
N THR A 251 16.77 8.21 1.74
CA THR A 251 15.53 8.89 2.17
C THR A 251 14.99 8.28 3.47
N GLY A 252 13.96 8.91 4.04
CA GLY A 252 13.11 8.32 5.09
C GLY A 252 12.07 7.36 4.51
N HIS A 253 10.89 7.31 5.16
CA HIS A 253 9.80 6.42 4.74
C HIS A 253 9.27 6.71 3.32
N GLN A 254 9.26 8.00 2.92
CA GLN A 254 8.76 8.41 1.61
C GLN A 254 9.78 8.04 0.51
N VAL A 255 9.75 6.77 0.10
CA VAL A 255 10.55 6.26 -1.02
C VAL A 255 9.94 6.66 -2.35
N LEU A 256 8.60 6.68 -2.44
CA LEU A 256 7.84 7.08 -3.63
C LEU A 256 7.87 8.60 -3.78
N GLN A 257 8.90 9.13 -4.46
CA GLN A 257 9.08 10.55 -4.72
C GLN A 257 10.01 10.78 -5.91
N PRO A 258 9.91 11.94 -6.60
CA PRO A 258 10.64 12.21 -7.85
C PRO A 258 12.17 12.03 -7.77
N ARG A 259 12.80 12.38 -6.66
CA ARG A 259 14.27 12.22 -6.51
C ARG A 259 14.74 10.76 -6.55
N ASN A 260 13.84 9.79 -6.33
CA ASN A 260 14.14 8.36 -6.41
C ASN A 260 13.64 7.73 -7.72
N ALA A 261 13.15 8.55 -8.68
CA ALA A 261 12.53 8.05 -9.91
C ALA A 261 13.44 7.12 -10.69
N GLN A 262 14.71 7.52 -10.86
CA GLN A 262 15.69 6.70 -11.59
C GLN A 262 15.89 5.35 -10.91
N LEU A 263 16.14 5.30 -9.59
CA LEU A 263 16.31 4.04 -8.86
C LEU A 263 15.09 3.13 -8.99
N ILE A 264 13.87 3.69 -8.88
CA ILE A 264 12.63 2.90 -9.01
C ILE A 264 12.49 2.37 -10.43
N ALA A 265 12.80 3.17 -11.44
CA ALA A 265 12.74 2.78 -12.83
C ALA A 265 13.79 1.72 -13.19
N ASP A 266 15.02 1.86 -12.71
CA ASP A 266 16.10 0.89 -12.93
C ASP A 266 15.67 -0.49 -12.39
N VAL A 267 15.14 -0.53 -11.15
CA VAL A 267 14.63 -1.75 -10.52
C VAL A 267 13.44 -2.35 -11.29
N LEU A 268 12.55 -1.51 -11.82
CA LEU A 268 11.42 -1.98 -12.65
C LEU A 268 11.87 -2.59 -13.98
N GLN A 269 12.98 -2.10 -14.53
CA GLN A 269 13.57 -2.54 -15.79
C GLN A 269 14.62 -3.63 -15.61
N GLU A 270 15.02 -3.97 -14.37
CA GLU A 270 15.89 -5.12 -14.14
C GLU A 270 15.34 -6.37 -14.83
N PRO A 271 16.19 -7.15 -15.54
CA PRO A 271 15.76 -8.40 -16.16
C PRO A 271 15.12 -9.32 -15.11
N ASP A 272 14.12 -10.07 -15.53
CA ASP A 272 13.55 -11.09 -14.66
C ASP A 272 14.66 -12.08 -14.29
N ALA A 273 14.81 -12.40 -13.01
CA ALA A 273 15.80 -13.37 -12.56
C ALA A 273 15.52 -14.72 -13.25
N LEU A 274 16.56 -15.26 -13.91
CA LEU A 274 16.53 -16.56 -14.60
C LEU A 274 16.43 -17.71 -13.58
#